data_312f467844dc9d55027de5b3e816896d
#
_entry.id   312f467844dc9d55027de5b3e816896d
#
_cell.length_a   1.000
_cell.length_b   1.000
_cell.length_c   1.000
_cell.angle_alpha   90.00
_cell.angle_beta   90.00
_cell.angle_gamma   90.00
#
_symmetry.space_group_name_H-M   'P 1'
#
loop_
_entity.id
_entity.type
_entity.pdbx_description
1 polymer ?
#
loop_
_entity_poly.entity_id
_entity_poly.type
_entity_poly.pdbx_seq_one_letter_code
_entity_poly.pdbx_strand_id
1 'polypeptide(L)'
;MKIWQRILTAVVLLTMLATPACAAKGKATPTPAPREITQEVIQEVPETIQRLLDLAYDEWKELDGKKLKKSNKYTKWRNNYEWGWCAGFITWCMLELDIPQKVWTEIEDGEVEGIVHVKEAGVGKVVTGYTRMRRTTMTPQKGFLVIYGKKGKNGLWHAGLVYDVEKLPNGKYRLTTIEGNVNSSVWMFVHDYDPNAEKKTKNISLVPENERVAVDSSAFSYKYTYNDKDMYINMFLMPWVPEGMSGEDIPAVTPSP
;
A
#
# COMPACT_ATOMS: atom_id res chain seq x y z
N MET A 1 -13.55 -60.69 -14.87
CA MET A 1 -12.31 -61.19 -15.55
C MET A 1 -11.36 -60.01 -15.74
N LYS A 2 -10.17 -60.22 -15.24
CA LYS A 2 -9.00 -59.35 -15.18
C LYS A 2 -8.46 -58.99 -16.56
N ILE A 3 -7.90 -57.80 -16.79
CA ILE A 3 -6.60 -57.64 -17.49
C ILE A 3 -6.01 -56.28 -17.08
N TRP A 4 -4.85 -56.34 -16.49
CA TRP A 4 -3.91 -55.26 -16.18
C TRP A 4 -3.08 -54.96 -17.43
N GLN A 5 -2.93 -53.67 -17.78
CA GLN A 5 -1.85 -53.25 -18.70
C GLN A 5 -0.93 -52.27 -18.00
N ARG A 6 0.31 -52.70 -17.87
CA ARG A 6 1.46 -51.90 -17.42
C ARG A 6 1.94 -51.05 -18.59
N ILE A 7 2.09 -49.73 -18.38
CA ILE A 7 2.77 -48.85 -19.33
C ILE A 7 4.18 -48.60 -18.77
N LEU A 8 5.18 -49.04 -19.53
CA LEU A 8 6.60 -48.74 -19.33
C LEU A 8 6.86 -47.29 -19.78
N THR A 9 7.43 -46.49 -18.89
CA THR A 9 7.93 -45.16 -19.24
C THR A 9 9.41 -45.28 -19.62
N ALA A 10 9.72 -45.01 -20.89
CA ALA A 10 11.10 -44.95 -21.38
C ALA A 10 11.67 -43.57 -21.08
N VAL A 11 12.74 -43.50 -20.30
CA VAL A 11 13.55 -42.31 -20.07
C VAL A 11 14.56 -42.19 -21.20
N VAL A 12 14.41 -41.17 -22.05
CA VAL A 12 15.41 -40.81 -23.06
C VAL A 12 16.37 -39.77 -22.45
N LEU A 13 17.60 -40.19 -22.18
CA LEU A 13 18.70 -39.33 -21.78
C LEU A 13 19.29 -38.66 -23.03
N LEU A 14 19.07 -37.35 -23.19
CA LEU A 14 19.69 -36.56 -24.27
C LEU A 14 20.94 -35.86 -23.69
N THR A 15 22.12 -36.39 -24.00
CA THR A 15 23.40 -35.73 -23.68
C THR A 15 23.70 -34.69 -24.74
N MET A 16 23.57 -33.41 -24.40
CA MET A 16 24.05 -32.31 -25.24
C MET A 16 25.50 -31.99 -24.93
N LEU A 17 26.36 -32.14 -25.91
CA LEU A 17 27.75 -31.70 -25.93
C LEU A 17 27.78 -30.16 -25.94
N ALA A 18 28.33 -29.57 -24.90
CA ALA A 18 28.52 -28.10 -24.81
C ALA A 18 29.84 -27.71 -25.50
N THR A 19 29.73 -26.83 -26.49
CA THR A 19 30.89 -26.12 -27.06
C THR A 19 31.19 -24.88 -26.18
N PRO A 20 32.45 -24.54 -25.88
CA PRO A 20 32.74 -23.36 -25.09
C PRO A 20 32.65 -22.11 -25.96
N ALA A 21 31.62 -21.29 -25.71
CA ALA A 21 31.53 -19.93 -26.21
C ALA A 21 32.37 -19.00 -25.33
N CYS A 22 33.26 -18.25 -25.96
CA CYS A 22 34.14 -17.26 -25.35
C CYS A 22 33.30 -16.15 -24.71
N ALA A 23 33.27 -16.06 -23.38
CA ALA A 23 32.46 -15.12 -22.62
C ALA A 23 33.13 -13.76 -22.55
N ALA A 24 32.51 -12.74 -23.12
CA ALA A 24 32.77 -11.35 -22.80
C ALA A 24 32.38 -11.08 -21.34
N LYS A 25 33.33 -10.58 -20.53
CA LYS A 25 33.11 -10.21 -19.13
C LYS A 25 32.28 -8.94 -19.01
N GLY A 26 30.97 -9.05 -19.15
CA GLY A 26 30.03 -8.09 -18.59
C GLY A 26 29.81 -8.42 -17.12
N LYS A 27 30.12 -7.53 -16.19
CA LYS A 27 29.69 -7.66 -14.78
C LYS A 27 28.16 -7.64 -14.76
N ALA A 28 27.56 -8.83 -14.69
CA ALA A 28 26.16 -8.95 -14.37
C ALA A 28 25.97 -8.44 -12.93
N THR A 29 25.24 -7.36 -12.77
CA THR A 29 24.73 -6.93 -11.46
C THR A 29 23.84 -8.08 -10.95
N PRO A 30 24.07 -8.63 -9.75
CA PRO A 30 23.23 -9.69 -9.25
C PRO A 30 21.79 -9.19 -9.17
N THR A 31 20.87 -9.89 -9.83
CA THR A 31 19.43 -9.70 -9.63
C THR A 31 19.16 -9.94 -8.16
N PRO A 32 18.56 -8.96 -7.44
CA PRO A 32 18.17 -9.18 -6.05
C PRO A 32 17.35 -10.45 -5.93
N ALA A 33 17.65 -11.30 -4.94
CA ALA A 33 16.81 -12.46 -4.66
C ALA A 33 15.36 -11.98 -4.45
N PRO A 34 14.36 -12.73 -4.94
CA PRO A 34 12.97 -12.41 -4.68
C PRO A 34 12.75 -12.24 -3.18
N ARG A 35 12.11 -11.15 -2.78
CA ARG A 35 11.77 -10.92 -1.38
C ARG A 35 10.74 -11.98 -0.98
N GLU A 36 11.08 -12.82 -0.03
CA GLU A 36 10.14 -13.79 0.51
C GLU A 36 9.10 -13.01 1.33
N ILE A 37 7.87 -12.96 0.83
CA ILE A 37 6.74 -12.39 1.57
C ILE A 37 6.25 -13.51 2.48
N THR A 38 6.71 -13.49 3.72
CA THR A 38 6.38 -14.50 4.73
C THR A 38 5.02 -14.31 5.38
N GLN A 39 4.39 -13.14 5.14
CA GLN A 39 3.12 -12.78 5.77
C GLN A 39 1.96 -12.96 4.80
N GLU A 40 0.93 -13.68 5.21
CA GLU A 40 -0.27 -13.85 4.40
C GLU A 40 -1.17 -12.62 4.45
N VAL A 41 -1.88 -12.35 3.33
CA VAL A 41 -2.90 -11.31 3.28
C VAL A 41 -4.14 -11.81 4.02
N ILE A 42 -4.48 -11.16 5.13
CA ILE A 42 -5.67 -11.48 5.94
C ILE A 42 -6.85 -10.71 5.35
N GLN A 43 -7.93 -11.41 5.03
CA GLN A 43 -9.13 -10.80 4.46
C GLN A 43 -10.06 -10.23 5.54
N GLU A 44 -10.14 -10.90 6.69
CA GLU A 44 -10.96 -10.45 7.81
C GLU A 44 -10.22 -9.36 8.60
N VAL A 45 -10.91 -8.26 8.84
CA VAL A 45 -10.39 -7.13 9.62
C VAL A 45 -11.24 -6.94 10.89
N PRO A 46 -10.69 -6.33 11.95
CA PRO A 46 -11.49 -5.97 13.13
C PRO A 46 -12.68 -5.08 12.74
N GLU A 47 -13.80 -5.21 13.44
CA GLU A 47 -15.03 -4.42 13.18
C GLU A 47 -14.75 -2.91 13.10
N THR A 48 -13.91 -2.39 14.00
CA THR A 48 -13.52 -0.97 13.98
C THR A 48 -12.80 -0.58 12.68
N ILE A 49 -11.98 -1.47 12.13
CA ILE A 49 -11.31 -1.24 10.84
C ILE A 49 -12.31 -1.33 9.69
N GLN A 50 -13.27 -2.27 9.74
CA GLN A 50 -14.32 -2.33 8.74
C GLN A 50 -15.15 -1.03 8.73
N ARG A 51 -15.54 -0.51 9.88
CA ARG A 51 -16.23 0.79 9.99
C ARG A 51 -15.38 1.95 9.43
N LEU A 52 -14.06 1.91 9.59
CA LEU A 52 -13.16 2.90 8.99
C LEU A 52 -13.20 2.84 7.46
N LEU A 53 -13.19 1.62 6.91
CA LEU A 53 -13.28 1.41 5.46
C LEU A 53 -14.63 1.88 4.91
N ASP A 54 -15.72 1.55 5.61
CA ASP A 54 -17.08 1.95 5.24
C ASP A 54 -17.22 3.49 5.26
N LEU A 55 -16.74 4.16 6.32
CA LEU A 55 -16.75 5.62 6.39
C LEU A 55 -15.96 6.27 5.25
N ALA A 56 -14.76 5.76 4.96
CA ALA A 56 -13.94 6.30 3.87
C ALA A 56 -14.62 6.08 2.50
N TYR A 57 -15.29 4.95 2.31
CA TYR A 57 -16.06 4.65 1.12
C TYR A 57 -17.25 5.60 0.96
N ASP A 58 -18.02 5.84 2.00
CA ASP A 58 -19.16 6.76 2.00
C ASP A 58 -18.71 8.19 1.67
N GLU A 59 -17.59 8.64 2.21
CA GLU A 59 -16.99 9.94 1.91
C GLU A 59 -16.62 10.09 0.43
N TRP A 60 -16.05 9.05 -0.15
CA TRP A 60 -15.77 9.02 -1.58
C TRP A 60 -17.05 9.10 -2.42
N LYS A 61 -18.08 8.32 -2.07
CA LYS A 61 -19.37 8.30 -2.77
C LYS A 61 -20.10 9.64 -2.65
N GLU A 62 -20.13 10.23 -1.44
CA GLU A 62 -20.78 11.52 -1.19
C GLU A 62 -20.17 12.65 -2.02
N LEU A 63 -18.85 12.65 -2.13
CA LEU A 63 -18.14 13.71 -2.86
C LEU A 63 -18.25 13.54 -4.38
N ASP A 64 -18.28 12.35 -4.90
CA ASP A 64 -18.37 12.07 -6.36
C ASP A 64 -17.49 12.99 -7.20
N GLY A 65 -16.22 13.18 -6.77
CA GLY A 65 -15.24 14.05 -7.41
C GLY A 65 -15.46 15.56 -7.20
N LYS A 66 -16.39 15.97 -6.35
CA LYS A 66 -16.60 17.38 -5.98
C LYS A 66 -15.36 17.95 -5.31
N LYS A 67 -14.85 19.04 -5.85
CA LYS A 67 -13.69 19.73 -5.29
C LYS A 67 -14.03 20.48 -4.02
N LEU A 68 -13.25 20.24 -2.98
CA LEU A 68 -13.35 20.94 -1.71
C LEU A 68 -12.39 22.14 -1.67
N LYS A 69 -12.73 23.13 -0.84
CA LYS A 69 -11.82 24.21 -0.48
C LYS A 69 -10.68 23.66 0.40
N LYS A 70 -9.59 24.40 0.53
CA LYS A 70 -8.47 24.05 1.41
C LYS A 70 -8.92 23.85 2.87
N SER A 71 -9.73 24.77 3.39
CA SER A 71 -10.42 24.60 4.67
C SER A 71 -11.71 23.80 4.44
N ASN A 72 -11.75 22.57 4.93
CA ASN A 72 -12.86 21.63 4.79
C ASN A 72 -12.99 20.75 6.04
N LYS A 73 -13.95 19.82 6.07
CA LYS A 73 -14.18 18.97 7.25
C LYS A 73 -12.94 18.17 7.65
N TYR A 74 -12.09 17.74 6.71
CA TYR A 74 -10.89 16.96 6.98
C TYR A 74 -9.70 17.78 7.51
N THR A 75 -9.80 19.12 7.52
CA THR A 75 -8.75 20.02 8.02
C THR A 75 -9.14 20.76 9.29
N LYS A 76 -10.45 20.83 9.61
CA LYS A 76 -10.98 21.59 10.77
C LYS A 76 -10.46 21.09 12.12
N TRP A 77 -10.28 19.79 12.27
CA TRP A 77 -9.77 19.19 13.51
C TRP A 77 -8.35 19.67 13.87
N ARG A 78 -7.63 20.27 12.90
CA ARG A 78 -6.32 20.88 13.07
C ARG A 78 -6.30 22.37 12.69
N ASN A 79 -7.20 23.15 13.23
CA ASN A 79 -7.25 24.60 13.04
C ASN A 79 -7.24 25.04 11.57
N ASN A 80 -8.02 24.37 10.71
CA ASN A 80 -8.12 24.65 9.28
C ASN A 80 -6.76 24.62 8.55
N TYR A 81 -5.96 23.61 8.81
CA TYR A 81 -4.71 23.37 8.11
C TYR A 81 -4.89 23.44 6.59
N GLU A 82 -4.24 24.41 5.94
CA GLU A 82 -4.49 24.72 4.52
C GLU A 82 -3.60 23.98 3.52
N TRP A 83 -2.78 23.04 3.97
CA TRP A 83 -1.85 22.28 3.11
C TRP A 83 -2.49 20.99 2.61
N GLY A 84 -1.66 20.09 2.04
CA GLY A 84 -2.15 18.80 1.57
C GLY A 84 -2.84 18.01 2.68
N TRP A 85 -4.10 17.62 2.48
CA TRP A 85 -4.91 16.95 3.49
C TRP A 85 -5.13 15.44 3.23
N CYS A 86 -4.20 14.78 2.50
CA CYS A 86 -4.28 13.34 2.28
C CYS A 86 -4.23 12.53 3.60
N ALA A 87 -3.20 12.74 4.41
CA ALA A 87 -3.15 12.14 5.75
C ALA A 87 -4.21 12.76 6.70
N GLY A 88 -4.57 14.04 6.50
CA GLY A 88 -5.64 14.70 7.25
C GLY A 88 -7.00 14.05 7.08
N PHE A 89 -7.33 13.57 5.88
CA PHE A 89 -8.54 12.79 5.60
C PHE A 89 -8.57 11.49 6.41
N ILE A 90 -7.49 10.73 6.39
CA ILE A 90 -7.38 9.47 7.13
C ILE A 90 -7.51 9.73 8.63
N THR A 91 -6.79 10.74 9.15
CA THR A 91 -6.87 11.10 10.57
C THR A 91 -8.27 11.54 10.96
N TRP A 92 -8.98 12.28 10.09
CA TRP A 92 -10.36 12.65 10.31
C TRP A 92 -11.27 11.42 10.41
N CYS A 93 -11.17 10.47 9.47
CA CYS A 93 -11.94 9.23 9.53
C CYS A 93 -11.67 8.45 10.85
N MET A 94 -10.41 8.41 11.28
CA MET A 94 -10.04 7.75 12.54
C MET A 94 -10.63 8.48 13.77
N LEU A 95 -10.71 9.81 13.75
CA LEU A 95 -11.29 10.63 14.82
C LEU A 95 -12.81 10.46 14.90
N GLU A 96 -13.52 10.43 13.76
CA GLU A 96 -14.98 10.23 13.72
C GLU A 96 -15.42 8.86 14.31
N LEU A 97 -14.50 7.91 14.38
CA LEU A 97 -14.74 6.57 14.92
C LEU A 97 -14.13 6.36 16.31
N ASP A 98 -13.67 7.42 16.97
CA ASP A 98 -13.04 7.38 18.29
C ASP A 98 -11.85 6.39 18.35
N ILE A 99 -11.17 6.16 17.22
CA ILE A 99 -9.97 5.33 17.22
C ILE A 99 -8.88 6.01 18.06
N PRO A 100 -8.24 5.29 19.00
CA PRO A 100 -7.20 5.84 19.87
C PRO A 100 -6.10 6.57 19.08
N GLN A 101 -5.77 7.79 19.50
CA GLN A 101 -4.81 8.65 18.84
C GLN A 101 -3.54 8.82 19.67
N LYS A 102 -2.39 8.84 19.00
CA LYS A 102 -1.09 9.15 19.59
C LYS A 102 -0.55 10.47 19.03
N VAL A 103 0.04 11.28 19.89
CA VAL A 103 0.78 12.47 19.46
C VAL A 103 2.19 12.01 19.07
N TRP A 104 2.61 12.28 17.84
CA TRP A 104 3.85 11.72 17.28
C TRP A 104 5.12 12.07 18.08
N THR A 105 5.15 13.21 18.78
CA THR A 105 6.27 13.63 19.65
C THR A 105 6.32 12.90 21.00
N GLU A 106 5.21 12.27 21.39
CA GLU A 106 5.04 11.59 22.67
C GLU A 106 5.13 10.06 22.53
N ILE A 107 5.31 9.56 21.31
CA ILE A 107 5.49 8.13 21.05
C ILE A 107 6.92 7.75 21.41
N GLU A 108 7.06 6.88 22.40
CA GLU A 108 8.32 6.20 22.71
C GLU A 108 8.59 5.09 21.70
N ASP A 109 9.87 4.76 21.49
CA ASP A 109 10.24 3.66 20.60
C ASP A 109 9.85 2.31 21.23
N GLY A 110 8.98 1.57 20.56
CA GLY A 110 8.51 0.27 21.02
C GLY A 110 7.19 -0.16 20.40
N GLU A 111 6.78 -1.36 20.75
CA GLU A 111 5.50 -1.89 20.28
C GLU A 111 4.33 -1.25 21.03
N VAL A 112 3.25 -1.00 20.31
CA VAL A 112 2.00 -0.48 20.85
C VAL A 112 0.90 -1.49 20.51
N GLU A 113 0.09 -1.87 21.49
CA GLU A 113 -1.00 -2.81 21.28
C GLU A 113 -2.29 -2.14 20.76
N GLY A 114 -3.17 -2.97 20.19
CA GLY A 114 -4.51 -2.57 19.77
C GLY A 114 -4.56 -1.75 18.50
N ILE A 115 -5.71 -1.15 18.23
CA ILE A 115 -5.93 -0.25 17.07
C ILE A 115 -5.57 1.15 17.50
N VAL A 116 -4.67 1.81 16.75
CA VAL A 116 -4.15 3.13 17.10
C VAL A 116 -3.74 3.92 15.85
N HIS A 117 -3.88 5.24 15.90
CA HIS A 117 -3.41 6.12 14.84
C HIS A 117 -2.56 7.28 15.38
N VAL A 118 -1.74 7.84 14.51
CA VAL A 118 -0.94 9.04 14.80
C VAL A 118 -1.73 10.28 14.40
N LYS A 119 -2.13 11.10 15.38
CA LYS A 119 -2.92 12.33 15.16
C LYS A 119 -2.09 13.40 14.46
N GLU A 120 -1.99 13.30 13.14
CA GLU A 120 -1.18 14.24 12.36
C GLU A 120 -1.73 14.35 10.92
N ALA A 121 -1.54 15.52 10.29
CA ALA A 121 -1.91 15.79 8.90
C ALA A 121 -0.72 15.69 7.94
N GLY A 122 0.50 15.76 8.46
CA GLY A 122 1.73 15.69 7.68
C GLY A 122 2.20 14.24 7.52
N VAL A 123 2.30 13.75 6.28
CA VAL A 123 2.70 12.36 5.98
C VAL A 123 3.99 11.96 6.69
N GLY A 124 5.02 12.82 6.68
CA GLY A 124 6.30 12.51 7.33
C GLY A 124 6.18 12.25 8.83
N LYS A 125 5.37 13.04 9.54
CA LYS A 125 5.15 12.88 10.99
C LYS A 125 4.31 11.64 11.29
N VAL A 126 3.31 11.32 10.45
CA VAL A 126 2.56 10.07 10.55
C VAL A 126 3.51 8.89 10.41
N VAL A 127 4.35 8.86 9.38
CA VAL A 127 5.36 7.82 9.16
C VAL A 127 6.30 7.71 10.36
N THR A 128 6.85 8.84 10.87
CA THR A 128 7.73 8.83 12.03
C THR A 128 7.07 8.17 13.25
N GLY A 129 5.80 8.51 13.54
CA GLY A 129 5.08 7.91 14.65
C GLY A 129 4.87 6.41 14.49
N TYR A 130 4.48 5.95 13.30
CA TYR A 130 4.31 4.52 13.02
C TYR A 130 5.64 3.75 13.05
N THR A 131 6.73 4.35 12.60
CA THR A 131 8.08 3.76 12.70
C THR A 131 8.49 3.56 14.15
N ARG A 132 8.27 4.56 15.02
CA ARG A 132 8.54 4.43 16.46
C ARG A 132 7.71 3.35 17.13
N MET A 133 6.45 3.20 16.71
CA MET A 133 5.58 2.10 17.18
C MET A 133 5.93 0.74 16.58
N ARG A 134 6.95 0.64 15.72
CA ARG A 134 7.29 -0.59 14.95
C ARG A 134 6.11 -1.11 14.13
N ARG A 135 5.35 -0.21 13.51
CA ARG A 135 4.14 -0.51 12.74
C ARG A 135 4.27 -0.12 11.27
N THR A 136 5.40 -0.50 10.67
CA THR A 136 5.67 -0.33 9.24
C THR A 136 5.87 -1.68 8.58
N THR A 137 5.43 -1.85 7.33
CA THR A 137 5.58 -3.10 6.56
C THR A 137 5.62 -2.83 5.06
N MET A 138 6.09 -3.80 4.27
CA MET A 138 5.95 -3.82 2.81
C MET A 138 4.81 -4.74 2.34
N THR A 139 4.16 -5.44 3.26
CA THR A 139 3.02 -6.31 2.96
C THR A 139 1.72 -5.53 3.13
N PRO A 140 0.91 -5.37 2.08
CA PRO A 140 -0.37 -4.67 2.17
C PRO A 140 -1.42 -5.48 2.93
N GLN A 141 -2.30 -4.78 3.65
CA GLN A 141 -3.50 -5.34 4.28
C GLN A 141 -4.65 -4.34 4.20
N LYS A 142 -5.88 -4.83 4.27
CA LYS A 142 -7.08 -3.98 4.38
C LYS A 142 -6.99 -3.12 5.65
N GLY A 143 -7.31 -1.85 5.54
CA GLY A 143 -7.25 -0.90 6.64
C GLY A 143 -5.84 -0.37 6.95
N PHE A 144 -4.80 -0.78 6.22
CA PHE A 144 -3.48 -0.15 6.33
C PHE A 144 -3.45 1.17 5.57
N LEU A 145 -2.52 2.05 5.98
CA LEU A 145 -2.23 3.23 5.21
C LEU A 145 -1.14 2.91 4.19
N VAL A 146 -1.37 3.25 2.93
CA VAL A 146 -0.34 3.22 1.90
C VAL A 146 0.37 4.56 1.86
N ILE A 147 1.70 4.53 1.85
CA ILE A 147 2.56 5.71 1.75
C ILE A 147 3.25 5.72 0.40
N TYR A 148 2.95 6.75 -0.37
CA TYR A 148 3.56 6.95 -1.67
C TYR A 148 4.79 7.82 -1.57
N GLY A 149 5.84 7.41 -2.25
CA GLY A 149 7.00 8.23 -2.55
C GLY A 149 6.89 8.84 -3.94
N LYS A 150 7.66 9.92 -4.18
CA LYS A 150 7.79 10.54 -5.49
C LYS A 150 9.25 10.81 -5.79
N LYS A 151 9.70 10.49 -7.02
CA LYS A 151 11.05 10.76 -7.47
C LYS A 151 11.38 12.24 -7.34
N GLY A 152 12.55 12.55 -6.77
CA GLY A 152 12.99 13.94 -6.56
C GLY A 152 12.32 14.67 -5.38
N LYS A 153 11.52 13.96 -4.58
CA LYS A 153 11.00 14.42 -3.28
C LYS A 153 11.48 13.45 -2.21
N ASN A 154 11.65 13.89 -0.99
CA ASN A 154 12.25 13.14 0.12
C ASN A 154 11.56 11.79 0.48
N GLY A 155 11.08 11.07 -0.54
CA GLY A 155 10.52 9.73 -0.44
C GLY A 155 9.10 9.65 0.13
N LEU A 156 8.56 10.73 0.71
CA LEU A 156 7.24 10.77 1.31
C LEU A 156 6.42 11.88 0.63
N TRP A 157 5.42 11.47 -0.15
CA TRP A 157 4.66 12.43 -0.96
C TRP A 157 3.17 12.45 -0.62
N HIS A 158 2.57 11.28 -0.43
CA HIS A 158 1.12 11.14 -0.32
C HIS A 158 0.76 9.94 0.56
N ALA A 159 -0.47 9.93 1.06
CA ALA A 159 -1.01 8.81 1.85
C ALA A 159 -2.43 8.48 1.39
N GLY A 160 -2.75 7.20 1.38
CA GLY A 160 -4.07 6.64 1.13
C GLY A 160 -4.43 5.57 2.15
N LEU A 161 -5.70 5.19 2.18
CA LEU A 161 -6.21 4.06 2.95
C LEU A 161 -6.36 2.86 2.01
N VAL A 162 -5.80 1.72 2.38
CA VAL A 162 -5.97 0.46 1.64
C VAL A 162 -7.38 -0.08 1.95
N TYR A 163 -8.27 0.01 0.97
CA TYR A 163 -9.65 -0.42 1.07
C TYR A 163 -9.80 -1.92 0.83
N ASP A 164 -9.09 -2.44 -0.19
CA ASP A 164 -9.07 -3.87 -0.50
C ASP A 164 -7.72 -4.33 -1.03
N VAL A 165 -7.42 -5.63 -0.86
CA VAL A 165 -6.17 -6.26 -1.29
C VAL A 165 -6.47 -7.61 -1.90
N GLU A 166 -5.98 -7.83 -3.13
CA GLU A 166 -5.98 -9.12 -3.81
C GLU A 166 -4.54 -9.56 -4.07
N LYS A 167 -4.17 -10.79 -3.67
CA LYS A 167 -2.88 -11.39 -4.02
C LYS A 167 -2.98 -12.02 -5.41
N LEU A 168 -2.20 -11.54 -6.35
CA LEU A 168 -2.19 -12.03 -7.72
C LEU A 168 -1.29 -13.28 -7.87
N PRO A 169 -1.59 -14.17 -8.85
CA PRO A 169 -0.82 -15.40 -9.07
C PRO A 169 0.67 -15.17 -9.36
N ASN A 170 1.05 -13.99 -9.84
CA ASN A 170 2.44 -13.61 -10.13
C ASN A 170 3.21 -13.05 -8.93
N GLY A 171 2.66 -13.16 -7.71
CA GLY A 171 3.26 -12.65 -6.49
C GLY A 171 3.11 -11.14 -6.27
N LYS A 172 2.42 -10.44 -7.17
CA LYS A 172 2.03 -9.03 -6.99
C LYS A 172 0.74 -8.93 -6.19
N TYR A 173 0.37 -7.69 -5.86
CA TYR A 173 -0.89 -7.37 -5.22
C TYR A 173 -1.67 -6.39 -6.07
N ARG A 174 -2.98 -6.57 -6.14
CA ARG A 174 -3.91 -5.54 -6.60
C ARG A 174 -4.49 -4.85 -5.38
N LEU A 175 -4.32 -3.55 -5.32
CA LEU A 175 -4.76 -2.72 -4.21
C LEU A 175 -5.90 -1.82 -4.68
N THR A 176 -6.98 -1.79 -3.92
CA THR A 176 -7.95 -0.70 -4.01
C THR A 176 -7.67 0.28 -2.89
N THR A 177 -7.47 1.55 -3.20
CA THR A 177 -7.15 2.59 -2.22
C THR A 177 -8.18 3.72 -2.25
N ILE A 178 -8.45 4.32 -1.08
CA ILE A 178 -9.25 5.55 -0.97
C ILE A 178 -8.33 6.65 -0.48
N GLU A 179 -8.28 7.75 -1.22
CA GLU A 179 -7.25 8.77 -1.07
C GLU A 179 -7.83 10.18 -1.03
N GLY A 180 -7.56 10.89 0.05
CA GLY A 180 -7.94 12.29 0.22
C GLY A 180 -6.99 13.24 -0.50
N ASN A 181 -7.48 14.42 -0.83
CA ASN A 181 -6.72 15.52 -1.45
C ASN A 181 -6.12 15.19 -2.84
N VAL A 182 -6.71 14.28 -3.55
CA VAL A 182 -6.40 14.10 -4.97
C VAL A 182 -7.28 15.05 -5.77
N ASN A 183 -6.67 15.99 -6.47
CA ASN A 183 -7.39 17.08 -7.16
C ASN A 183 -8.44 17.78 -6.26
N SER A 184 -8.11 17.95 -4.97
CA SER A 184 -8.97 18.55 -3.94
C SER A 184 -10.26 17.77 -3.62
N SER A 185 -10.29 16.47 -3.87
CA SER A 185 -11.42 15.58 -3.56
C SER A 185 -10.93 14.28 -2.92
N VAL A 186 -11.86 13.38 -2.62
CA VAL A 186 -11.56 11.99 -2.25
C VAL A 186 -11.78 11.12 -3.49
N TRP A 187 -10.82 10.22 -3.74
CA TRP A 187 -10.87 9.34 -4.91
C TRP A 187 -10.53 7.90 -4.52
N MET A 188 -11.08 6.97 -5.31
CA MET A 188 -10.72 5.56 -5.23
C MET A 188 -9.86 5.18 -6.43
N PHE A 189 -8.78 4.42 -6.18
CA PHE A 189 -7.87 3.95 -7.21
C PHE A 189 -7.66 2.45 -7.12
N VAL A 190 -7.32 1.83 -8.25
CA VAL A 190 -6.87 0.43 -8.30
C VAL A 190 -5.48 0.40 -8.90
N HIS A 191 -4.53 -0.16 -8.13
CA HIS A 191 -3.13 -0.26 -8.50
C HIS A 191 -2.66 -1.71 -8.43
N ASP A 192 -1.83 -2.14 -9.37
CA ASP A 192 -1.00 -3.32 -9.17
C ASP A 192 0.31 -2.91 -8.52
N TYR A 193 0.66 -3.55 -7.43
CA TYR A 193 1.86 -3.32 -6.64
C TYR A 193 2.78 -4.52 -6.70
N ASP A 194 4.05 -4.28 -7.03
CA ASP A 194 5.11 -5.27 -7.05
C ASP A 194 6.05 -5.07 -5.85
N PRO A 195 5.95 -5.92 -4.79
CA PRO A 195 6.81 -5.80 -3.61
C PRO A 195 8.28 -6.11 -3.91
N ASN A 196 8.57 -6.82 -5.02
CA ASN A 196 9.91 -7.18 -5.44
C ASN A 196 10.59 -6.12 -6.31
N ALA A 197 9.84 -5.13 -6.80
CA ALA A 197 10.43 -4.02 -7.54
C ALA A 197 11.26 -3.12 -6.62
N GLU A 198 12.39 -2.63 -7.14
CA GLU A 198 13.21 -1.68 -6.39
C GLU A 198 12.36 -0.48 -5.91
N LYS A 199 12.53 -0.12 -4.62
CA LYS A 199 12.07 1.17 -4.11
C LYS A 199 12.70 2.26 -4.98
N LYS A 200 11.93 3.22 -5.44
CA LYS A 200 12.29 4.31 -6.37
C LYS A 200 12.19 3.94 -7.87
N THR A 201 12.11 2.68 -8.25
CA THR A 201 11.55 2.30 -9.53
C THR A 201 10.03 2.19 -9.36
N LYS A 202 9.31 2.36 -10.44
CA LYS A 202 7.84 2.33 -10.46
C LYS A 202 7.33 0.94 -10.06
N ASN A 203 7.13 0.72 -8.76
CA ASN A 203 6.58 -0.53 -8.22
C ASN A 203 5.05 -0.59 -8.24
N ILE A 204 4.41 0.46 -8.76
CA ILE A 204 2.96 0.53 -8.92
C ILE A 204 2.58 0.85 -10.36
N SER A 205 1.42 0.36 -10.78
CA SER A 205 0.78 0.72 -12.04
C SER A 205 -0.72 0.84 -11.85
N LEU A 206 -1.34 1.84 -12.47
CA LEU A 206 -2.79 1.94 -12.54
C LEU A 206 -3.34 0.77 -13.36
N VAL A 207 -4.32 0.09 -12.81
CA VAL A 207 -5.02 -0.99 -13.51
C VAL A 207 -5.99 -0.38 -14.53
N PRO A 208 -5.99 -0.82 -15.79
CA PRO A 208 -6.95 -0.37 -16.79
C PRO A 208 -8.39 -0.58 -16.32
N GLU A 209 -9.29 0.32 -16.71
CA GLU A 209 -10.68 0.32 -16.24
C GLU A 209 -11.39 -1.02 -16.49
N ASN A 210 -11.19 -1.61 -17.66
CA ASN A 210 -11.79 -2.89 -18.06
C ASN A 210 -11.22 -4.11 -17.31
N GLU A 211 -10.13 -3.95 -16.56
CA GLU A 211 -9.48 -5.03 -15.78
C GLU A 211 -9.73 -4.90 -14.28
N ARG A 212 -10.41 -3.85 -13.86
CA ARG A 212 -10.67 -3.60 -12.45
C ARG A 212 -11.80 -4.48 -11.97
N VAL A 213 -11.53 -5.36 -11.00
CA VAL A 213 -12.56 -6.09 -10.29
C VAL A 213 -13.24 -5.10 -9.35
N ALA A 214 -14.44 -4.70 -9.69
CA ALA A 214 -15.07 -3.59 -9.03
C ALA A 214 -15.74 -4.00 -7.72
N VAL A 215 -15.55 -3.22 -6.71
CA VAL A 215 -16.48 -3.08 -5.59
C VAL A 215 -17.83 -2.51 -6.11
N ASP A 216 -17.81 -1.71 -7.14
CA ASP A 216 -18.90 -1.28 -7.99
C ASP A 216 -18.28 -0.55 -9.19
N SER A 217 -18.22 -1.20 -10.36
CA SER A 217 -17.54 -0.65 -11.54
C SER A 217 -18.20 0.63 -12.06
N SER A 218 -19.48 0.84 -11.78
CA SER A 218 -20.21 2.05 -12.17
C SER A 218 -19.78 3.28 -11.36
N ALA A 219 -19.20 3.07 -10.19
CA ALA A 219 -18.82 4.12 -9.25
C ALA A 219 -17.42 4.72 -9.49
N PHE A 220 -16.59 4.09 -10.33
CA PHE A 220 -15.28 4.60 -10.68
C PHE A 220 -15.37 5.67 -11.77
N SER A 221 -15.70 6.89 -11.41
CA SER A 221 -15.57 7.99 -12.39
C SER A 221 -14.10 8.45 -12.46
N TYR A 222 -13.34 7.87 -13.41
CA TYR A 222 -11.91 8.19 -13.64
C TYR A 222 -11.73 9.52 -14.35
N LYS A 223 -12.24 10.57 -13.79
CA LYS A 223 -11.93 11.92 -14.29
C LYS A 223 -10.50 12.37 -13.96
N TYR A 224 -9.77 11.58 -13.17
CA TYR A 224 -8.42 11.93 -12.74
C TYR A 224 -7.48 10.74 -12.87
N THR A 225 -6.56 10.82 -13.83
CA THR A 225 -5.42 9.90 -13.89
C THR A 225 -4.29 10.48 -13.06
N TYR A 226 -3.82 9.73 -12.10
CA TYR A 226 -2.54 10.01 -11.46
C TYR A 226 -1.48 10.16 -12.54
N ASN A 227 -0.71 11.25 -12.50
CA ASN A 227 0.53 11.31 -13.25
C ASN A 227 1.56 10.47 -12.48
N ASP A 228 1.42 9.15 -12.61
CA ASP A 228 2.10 8.12 -11.84
C ASP A 228 3.56 7.90 -12.24
N LYS A 229 4.06 8.61 -13.29
CA LYS A 229 5.38 8.36 -13.86
C LYS A 229 6.52 8.39 -12.85
N ASP A 230 6.33 9.12 -11.77
CA ASP A 230 7.36 9.32 -10.75
C ASP A 230 6.93 8.81 -9.36
N MET A 231 5.76 8.17 -9.23
CA MET A 231 5.27 7.65 -7.95
C MET A 231 5.60 6.17 -7.76
N TYR A 232 5.78 5.79 -6.51
CA TYR A 232 6.00 4.42 -6.07
C TYR A 232 5.43 4.24 -4.66
N ILE A 233 5.08 3.01 -4.27
CA ILE A 233 4.75 2.70 -2.88
C ILE A 233 6.05 2.60 -2.09
N ASN A 234 6.13 3.38 -1.02
CA ASN A 234 7.29 3.42 -0.13
C ASN A 234 7.15 2.38 0.99
N MET A 235 5.98 2.33 1.64
CA MET A 235 5.67 1.40 2.73
C MET A 235 4.16 1.40 3.00
N PHE A 236 3.75 0.49 3.87
CA PHE A 236 2.44 0.52 4.52
C PHE A 236 2.59 0.78 6.01
N LEU A 237 1.60 1.45 6.61
CA LEU A 237 1.53 1.69 8.05
C LEU A 237 0.36 0.88 8.62
N MET A 238 0.53 0.28 9.77
CA MET A 238 -0.39 -0.67 10.40
C MET A 238 -1.17 -0.02 11.55
N PRO A 239 -2.36 0.56 11.34
CA PRO A 239 -3.22 1.03 12.43
C PRO A 239 -3.65 -0.10 13.36
N TRP A 240 -3.70 -1.30 12.86
CA TRP A 240 -3.92 -2.55 13.57
C TRP A 240 -2.87 -3.57 13.12
N VAL A 241 -2.59 -4.56 13.96
CA VAL A 241 -1.61 -5.60 13.64
C VAL A 241 -2.35 -6.92 13.50
N PRO A 242 -2.41 -7.50 12.28
CA PRO A 242 -2.97 -8.83 12.06
C PRO A 242 -2.24 -9.89 12.88
N GLU A 243 -2.94 -10.95 13.27
CA GLU A 243 -2.33 -12.08 13.97
C GLU A 243 -1.18 -12.68 13.14
N GLY A 244 -0.05 -12.91 13.80
CA GLY A 244 1.16 -13.43 13.14
C GLY A 244 1.95 -12.40 12.32
N MET A 245 1.50 -11.15 12.21
CA MET A 245 2.28 -10.07 11.62
C MET A 245 3.11 -9.33 12.68
N SER A 246 4.25 -8.85 12.25
CA SER A 246 5.09 -7.91 12.99
C SER A 246 5.53 -6.76 12.08
N GLY A 247 5.93 -5.65 12.69
CA GLY A 247 6.53 -4.55 11.95
C GLY A 247 7.88 -4.96 11.35
N GLU A 248 8.14 -4.49 10.14
CA GLU A 248 9.42 -4.62 9.48
C GLU A 248 10.26 -3.36 9.76
N ASP A 249 11.56 -3.53 10.02
CA ASP A 249 12.51 -2.42 10.05
C ASP A 249 12.71 -1.90 8.62
N ILE A 250 11.80 -1.05 8.18
CA ILE A 250 11.95 -0.35 6.92
C ILE A 250 12.76 0.91 7.21
N PRO A 251 13.97 1.05 6.61
CA PRO A 251 14.76 2.25 6.81
C PRO A 251 13.89 3.46 6.45
N ALA A 252 13.53 4.26 7.46
CA ALA A 252 12.89 5.53 7.22
C ALA A 252 13.82 6.31 6.28
N VAL A 253 13.28 6.79 5.16
CA VAL A 253 13.99 7.77 4.36
C VAL A 253 14.08 9.00 5.26
N THR A 254 15.19 9.14 5.96
CA THR A 254 15.47 10.34 6.75
C THR A 254 15.32 11.53 5.81
N PRO A 255 14.50 12.52 6.16
CA PRO A 255 14.51 13.77 5.42
C PRO A 255 15.95 14.29 5.49
N SER A 256 16.55 14.52 4.33
CA SER A 256 17.79 15.31 4.30
C SER A 256 17.53 16.65 4.97
N PRO A 257 18.47 17.12 5.81
CA PRO A 257 18.33 18.35 6.55
C PRO A 257 18.06 19.55 5.65
#